data_618940fbfcff80e7a564e8d650a1c8d2
#
_entry.id   618940fbfcff80e7a564e8d650a1c8d2
#
_cell.length_a   1.000
_cell.length_b   1.000
_cell.length_c   1.000
_cell.angle_alpha   90.00
_cell.angle_beta   90.00
_cell.angle_gamma   90.00
#
_symmetry.space_group_name_H-M   'P 1'
#
loop_
_entity.id
_entity.type
_entity.pdbx_description
1 polymer ?
#
loop_
_entity_poly.entity_id
_entity_poly.type
_entity_poly.pdbx_seq_one_letter_code
_entity_poly.pdbx_strand_id
1 'polypeptide(L)'
;MVRLFVYGSFCKGDNDHDRLDDSTLLCTQARIMATLFKSHACDAYVKLTQTGTVYGELHEVGDHIMEQLDEYNGAAGAVYERNSVTVHTDHESCGAVVYTGGEEMEDGEALPHGNWKLDRYPEGNDMFYFAYGSCMDLERIRKAGVEALFEDVVGGASLAHFRLRFSHHVHDGGRADIEEDHLSSVEGVLYKVTPPAVDYLYDREGVYEGHYRPTIVEVMSQGRTYLALTFTVINKREDKVPPFHYAKEIYRGAFPYVSTRYKNQLQELFTISFPVQGMSTYMKELELHR
;
A
#
# COMPACT_ATOMS: atom_id res chain seq x y z
N MET A 1 -20.09 18.65 7.17
CA MET A 1 -18.94 17.73 6.97
C MET A 1 -18.87 17.36 5.50
N VAL A 2 -17.71 17.47 4.89
CA VAL A 2 -17.45 17.23 3.46
C VAL A 2 -16.41 16.13 3.34
N ARG A 3 -16.58 15.19 2.40
CA ARG A 3 -15.53 14.23 2.05
C ARG A 3 -14.55 14.91 1.11
N LEU A 4 -13.26 14.89 1.47
CA LEU A 4 -12.16 15.48 0.72
C LEU A 4 -11.17 14.41 0.34
N PHE A 5 -10.90 14.29 -0.96
CA PHE A 5 -9.78 13.49 -1.46
C PHE A 5 -8.53 14.34 -1.52
N VAL A 6 -7.47 13.89 -0.85
CA VAL A 6 -6.18 14.59 -0.82
C VAL A 6 -5.08 13.74 -1.43
N TYR A 7 -4.12 14.40 -2.03
CA TYR A 7 -2.92 13.84 -2.66
C TYR A 7 -1.75 14.82 -2.45
N GLY A 8 -0.57 14.45 -2.88
CA GLY A 8 0.58 15.36 -2.79
C GLY A 8 0.98 15.63 -1.34
N SER A 9 1.37 16.88 -1.08
CA SER A 9 1.85 17.35 0.22
C SER A 9 0.82 17.32 1.34
N PHE A 10 -0.46 17.17 1.03
CA PHE A 10 -1.53 17.04 2.02
C PHE A 10 -1.67 15.64 2.61
N CYS A 11 -1.04 14.62 1.99
CA CYS A 11 -1.09 13.26 2.53
C CYS A 11 -0.35 13.15 3.85
N LYS A 12 -0.81 12.24 4.72
CA LYS A 12 -0.21 11.99 6.04
C LYS A 12 1.30 11.77 5.95
N GLY A 13 2.03 12.53 6.79
CA GLY A 13 3.49 12.48 6.86
C GLY A 13 4.20 13.40 5.85
N ASP A 14 3.49 14.19 5.07
CA ASP A 14 4.03 15.18 4.15
C ASP A 14 3.83 16.63 4.67
N ASN A 15 4.37 17.62 3.98
CA ASN A 15 4.60 18.98 4.48
C ASN A 15 3.35 19.80 4.83
N ASP A 16 2.23 19.58 4.13
CA ASP A 16 0.99 20.36 4.33
C ASP A 16 -0.10 19.55 5.06
N HIS A 17 0.23 18.39 5.59
CA HIS A 17 -0.75 17.52 6.26
C HIS A 17 -1.36 18.16 7.53
N ASP A 18 -0.60 18.97 8.26
CA ASP A 18 -1.06 19.68 9.45
C ASP A 18 -2.24 20.63 9.18
N ARG A 19 -2.48 21.04 7.93
CA ARG A 19 -3.70 21.76 7.52
C ARG A 19 -4.98 20.92 7.64
N LEU A 20 -4.84 19.62 7.86
CA LEU A 20 -5.92 18.65 8.02
C LEU A 20 -6.02 18.10 9.45
N ASP A 21 -5.34 18.70 10.44
CA ASP A 21 -5.26 18.17 11.81
C ASP A 21 -6.63 17.94 12.48
N ASP A 22 -7.62 18.76 12.17
CA ASP A 22 -8.99 18.63 12.68
C ASP A 22 -9.89 17.76 11.78
N SER A 23 -9.33 17.03 10.83
CA SER A 23 -10.07 16.11 9.94
C SER A 23 -10.13 14.69 10.50
N THR A 24 -11.06 13.90 9.99
CA THR A 24 -11.09 12.46 10.23
C THR A 24 -10.56 11.73 8.99
N LEU A 25 -9.45 11.03 9.11
CA LEU A 25 -8.92 10.16 8.07
C LEU A 25 -9.83 8.93 7.92
N LEU A 26 -10.45 8.77 6.75
CA LEU A 26 -11.37 7.66 6.45
C LEU A 26 -10.67 6.50 5.72
N CYS A 27 -9.68 6.79 4.86
CA CYS A 27 -9.02 5.80 4.03
C CYS A 27 -7.65 6.33 3.58
N THR A 28 -6.60 5.50 3.65
CA THR A 28 -5.24 5.84 3.19
C THR A 28 -4.94 5.33 1.78
N GLN A 29 -5.82 4.50 1.23
CA GLN A 29 -5.66 3.85 -0.09
C GLN A 29 -6.79 4.22 -1.06
N ALA A 30 -7.32 5.43 -0.91
CA ALA A 30 -8.34 5.97 -1.80
C ALA A 30 -7.76 6.25 -3.20
N ARG A 31 -8.63 6.21 -4.23
CA ARG A 31 -8.24 6.49 -5.60
C ARG A 31 -9.33 7.21 -6.37
N ILE A 32 -8.89 8.02 -7.33
CA ILE A 32 -9.75 8.72 -8.30
C ILE A 32 -9.25 8.48 -9.74
N MET A 33 -10.14 8.70 -10.71
CA MET A 33 -9.78 8.73 -12.13
C MET A 33 -9.15 10.08 -12.47
N ALA A 34 -7.83 10.12 -12.59
CA ALA A 34 -7.06 11.33 -12.87
C ALA A 34 -5.63 10.97 -13.29
N THR A 35 -4.87 11.96 -13.74
CA THR A 35 -3.43 11.89 -13.89
C THR A 35 -2.75 12.82 -12.89
N LEU A 36 -1.77 12.30 -12.17
CA LEU A 36 -0.95 13.04 -11.21
C LEU A 36 0.29 13.59 -11.93
N PHE A 37 0.55 14.87 -11.72
CA PHE A 37 1.71 15.57 -12.28
C PHE A 37 2.56 16.14 -11.14
N LYS A 38 3.85 16.22 -11.38
CA LYS A 38 4.81 16.96 -10.59
C LYS A 38 5.15 18.26 -11.29
N SER A 39 4.90 19.40 -10.66
CA SER A 39 5.24 20.72 -11.19
C SER A 39 6.74 20.98 -11.06
N HIS A 40 7.26 21.96 -11.80
CA HIS A 40 8.63 22.44 -11.65
C HIS A 40 8.90 23.08 -10.28
N ALA A 41 7.87 23.54 -9.58
CA ALA A 41 7.94 24.03 -8.22
C ALA A 41 7.98 22.90 -7.17
N CYS A 42 8.02 21.62 -7.62
CA CYS A 42 8.05 20.42 -6.80
C CYS A 42 6.75 20.12 -6.04
N ASP A 43 5.64 20.67 -6.48
CA ASP A 43 4.31 20.37 -5.94
C ASP A 43 3.56 19.41 -6.85
N ALA A 44 2.64 18.62 -6.25
CA ALA A 44 1.77 17.73 -6.97
C ALA A 44 0.48 18.44 -7.39
N TYR A 45 0.00 18.17 -8.61
CA TYR A 45 -1.35 18.53 -9.01
C TYR A 45 -1.97 17.42 -9.86
N VAL A 46 -3.29 17.34 -9.87
CA VAL A 46 -4.03 16.38 -10.67
C VAL A 46 -4.83 17.07 -11.76
N LYS A 47 -4.94 16.43 -12.93
CA LYS A 47 -5.91 16.76 -13.96
C LYS A 47 -6.89 15.57 -14.07
N LEU A 48 -8.19 15.85 -14.03
CA LEU A 48 -9.21 14.81 -14.18
C LEU A 48 -9.14 14.24 -15.60
N THR A 49 -9.08 12.93 -15.71
CA THR A 49 -8.97 12.20 -16.97
C THR A 49 -9.87 10.97 -16.95
N GLN A 50 -10.18 10.41 -18.12
CA GLN A 50 -10.88 9.13 -18.22
C GLN A 50 -9.93 7.92 -18.16
N THR A 51 -8.63 8.18 -18.17
CA THR A 51 -7.58 7.17 -18.09
C THR A 51 -6.57 7.59 -17.02
N GLY A 52 -5.99 6.62 -16.35
CA GLY A 52 -5.10 6.87 -15.24
C GLY A 52 -5.82 6.80 -13.89
N THR A 53 -5.03 6.61 -12.86
CA THR A 53 -5.49 6.49 -11.48
C THR A 53 -4.54 7.26 -10.58
N VAL A 54 -5.09 8.11 -9.72
CA VAL A 54 -4.35 8.81 -8.68
C VAL A 54 -4.73 8.21 -7.33
N TYR A 55 -3.73 7.84 -6.57
CA TYR A 55 -3.86 7.33 -5.21
C TYR A 55 -3.60 8.44 -4.20
N GLY A 56 -4.40 8.45 -3.14
CA GLY A 56 -4.35 9.46 -2.09
C GLY A 56 -5.13 9.01 -0.87
N GLU A 57 -5.53 9.97 -0.06
CA GLU A 57 -6.26 9.74 1.18
C GLU A 57 -7.65 10.36 1.11
N LEU A 58 -8.61 9.75 1.79
CA LEU A 58 -9.96 10.27 1.93
C LEU A 58 -10.16 10.76 3.36
N HIS A 59 -10.52 12.02 3.52
CA HIS A 59 -10.79 12.64 4.79
C HIS A 59 -12.23 13.13 4.89
N GLU A 60 -12.77 13.17 6.10
CA GLU A 60 -13.97 13.92 6.41
C GLU A 60 -13.56 15.23 7.11
N VAL A 61 -13.94 16.37 6.53
CA VAL A 61 -13.51 17.71 6.95
C VAL A 61 -14.70 18.60 7.28
N GLY A 62 -14.48 19.55 8.22
CA GLY A 62 -15.44 20.60 8.52
C GLY A 62 -15.34 21.76 7.51
N ASP A 63 -16.36 22.65 7.53
CA ASP A 63 -16.42 23.79 6.60
C ASP A 63 -15.24 24.74 6.81
N HIS A 64 -14.74 24.90 8.03
CA HIS A 64 -13.59 25.74 8.34
C HIS A 64 -12.30 25.27 7.66
N ILE A 65 -12.07 23.94 7.57
CA ILE A 65 -10.92 23.37 6.83
C ILE A 65 -11.07 23.66 5.34
N MET A 66 -12.29 23.50 4.80
CA MET A 66 -12.56 23.79 3.39
C MET A 66 -12.30 25.25 3.05
N GLU A 67 -12.71 26.20 3.94
CA GLU A 67 -12.44 27.64 3.77
C GLU A 67 -10.93 27.95 3.80
N GLN A 68 -10.19 27.36 4.73
CA GLN A 68 -8.73 27.50 4.81
C GLN A 68 -8.01 26.95 3.56
N LEU A 69 -8.45 25.81 3.05
CA LEU A 69 -7.89 25.23 1.83
C LEU A 69 -8.23 26.04 0.57
N ASP A 70 -9.43 26.62 0.50
CA ASP A 70 -9.82 27.54 -0.58
C ASP A 70 -8.92 28.80 -0.58
N GLU A 71 -8.68 29.37 0.60
CA GLU A 71 -7.78 30.52 0.74
C GLU A 71 -6.34 30.16 0.36
N TYR A 72 -5.84 29.04 0.85
CA TYR A 72 -4.48 28.57 0.56
C TYR A 72 -4.27 28.32 -0.94
N ASN A 73 -5.18 27.60 -1.60
CA ASN A 73 -5.10 27.31 -3.02
C ASN A 73 -5.31 28.55 -3.91
N GLY A 74 -6.09 29.51 -3.46
CA GLY A 74 -6.29 30.79 -4.15
C GLY A 74 -5.13 31.78 -4.01
N ALA A 75 -4.43 31.77 -2.86
CA ALA A 75 -3.33 32.69 -2.56
C ALA A 75 -2.02 32.34 -3.27
N ALA A 76 -1.82 31.09 -3.65
CA ALA A 76 -0.57 30.60 -4.25
C ALA A 76 -0.36 31.06 -5.71
N GLY A 77 -1.32 31.82 -6.31
CA GLY A 77 -1.24 32.20 -7.73
C GLY A 77 -1.36 31.03 -8.71
N ALA A 78 -1.38 29.81 -8.22
CA ALA A 78 -1.72 28.62 -8.97
C ALA A 78 -3.24 28.43 -8.84
N VAL A 79 -3.93 28.43 -9.95
CA VAL A 79 -5.38 28.29 -9.96
C VAL A 79 -5.70 26.82 -9.76
N TYR A 80 -5.85 26.40 -8.48
CA TYR A 80 -6.48 25.14 -8.19
C TYR A 80 -8.01 25.30 -8.22
N GLU A 81 -8.66 24.34 -8.83
CA GLU A 81 -10.11 24.31 -8.94
C GLU A 81 -10.69 23.23 -8.04
N ARG A 82 -11.76 23.57 -7.33
CA ARG A 82 -12.52 22.62 -6.54
C ARG A 82 -13.46 21.82 -7.44
N ASN A 83 -13.27 20.52 -7.53
CA ASN A 83 -14.06 19.63 -8.35
C ASN A 83 -14.70 18.50 -7.52
N SER A 84 -15.90 18.06 -7.97
CA SER A 84 -16.54 16.87 -7.41
C SER A 84 -16.10 15.63 -8.17
N VAL A 85 -15.71 14.59 -7.44
CA VAL A 85 -15.23 13.33 -8.01
C VAL A 85 -15.88 12.13 -7.33
N THR A 86 -15.85 11.00 -8.02
CA THR A 86 -16.08 9.69 -7.40
C THR A 86 -14.75 9.15 -6.89
N VAL A 87 -14.69 8.91 -5.59
CA VAL A 87 -13.57 8.26 -4.92
C VAL A 87 -13.90 6.78 -4.75
N HIS A 88 -12.94 5.93 -5.06
CA HIS A 88 -13.01 4.49 -4.83
C HIS A 88 -12.06 4.11 -3.70
N THR A 89 -12.56 3.35 -2.74
CA THR A 89 -11.77 2.68 -1.70
C THR A 89 -11.74 1.18 -1.96
N ASP A 90 -11.15 0.40 -1.07
CA ASP A 90 -11.22 -1.06 -1.14
C ASP A 90 -12.63 -1.61 -0.87
N HIS A 91 -13.52 -0.82 -0.25
CA HIS A 91 -14.84 -1.27 0.21
C HIS A 91 -16.01 -0.64 -0.53
N GLU A 92 -15.90 0.65 -0.88
CA GLU A 92 -17.02 1.41 -1.46
C GLU A 92 -16.55 2.47 -2.45
N SER A 93 -17.51 3.05 -3.12
CA SER A 93 -17.33 4.26 -3.92
C SER A 93 -18.20 5.36 -3.36
N CYS A 94 -17.67 6.56 -3.22
CA CYS A 94 -18.41 7.70 -2.70
C CYS A 94 -18.08 8.99 -3.44
N GLY A 95 -18.96 9.99 -3.31
CA GLY A 95 -18.69 11.35 -3.77
C GLY A 95 -17.76 12.07 -2.80
N ALA A 96 -16.81 12.80 -3.34
CA ALA A 96 -15.91 13.67 -2.57
C ALA A 96 -15.51 14.90 -3.39
N VAL A 97 -14.89 15.86 -2.72
CA VAL A 97 -14.27 17.03 -3.33
C VAL A 97 -12.77 16.76 -3.51
N VAL A 98 -12.19 17.30 -4.56
CA VAL A 98 -10.75 17.32 -4.81
C VAL A 98 -10.33 18.69 -5.35
N TYR A 99 -9.14 19.16 -5.01
CA TYR A 99 -8.53 20.32 -5.66
C TYR A 99 -7.71 19.82 -6.85
N THR A 100 -7.97 20.35 -8.03
CA THR A 100 -7.28 20.00 -9.29
C THR A 100 -6.51 21.18 -9.82
N GLY A 101 -5.46 20.93 -10.59
CA GLY A 101 -4.80 22.01 -11.33
C GLY A 101 -5.74 22.59 -12.39
N GLY A 102 -5.83 23.93 -12.46
CA GLY A 102 -6.60 24.65 -13.46
C GLY A 102 -5.97 24.56 -14.88
N GLU A 103 -6.71 25.06 -15.89
CA GLU A 103 -6.28 25.01 -17.29
C GLU A 103 -4.95 25.73 -17.57
N GLU A 104 -4.62 26.75 -16.78
CA GLU A 104 -3.40 27.54 -16.93
C GLU A 104 -2.14 26.88 -16.33
N MET A 105 -2.28 25.75 -15.63
CA MET A 105 -1.11 25.04 -15.11
C MET A 105 -0.33 24.39 -16.27
N GLU A 106 0.95 24.78 -16.40
CA GLU A 106 1.87 24.18 -17.35
C GLU A 106 1.95 22.66 -17.15
N ASP A 107 2.14 21.93 -18.24
CA ASP A 107 2.28 20.48 -18.18
C ASP A 107 3.56 20.10 -17.42
N GLY A 108 3.40 19.57 -16.22
CA GLY A 108 4.47 18.97 -15.45
C GLY A 108 4.78 17.55 -15.90
N GLU A 109 5.69 16.91 -15.19
CA GLU A 109 6.00 15.50 -15.40
C GLU A 109 4.88 14.61 -14.85
N ALA A 110 4.29 13.78 -15.69
CA ALA A 110 3.28 12.81 -15.25
C ALA A 110 3.93 11.69 -14.41
N LEU A 111 3.41 11.45 -13.22
CA LEU A 111 3.91 10.39 -12.34
C LEU A 111 3.29 9.04 -12.71
N PRO A 112 4.10 8.06 -13.16
CA PRO A 112 3.61 6.85 -13.83
C PRO A 112 2.72 5.96 -12.96
N HIS A 113 2.91 6.00 -11.63
CA HIS A 113 2.12 5.18 -10.68
C HIS A 113 0.99 5.97 -10.01
N GLY A 114 0.82 7.26 -10.33
CA GLY A 114 -0.22 8.12 -9.74
C GLY A 114 -0.15 8.21 -8.21
N ASN A 115 1.02 7.99 -7.62
CA ASN A 115 1.21 7.98 -6.16
C ASN A 115 2.38 8.89 -5.77
N TRP A 116 2.05 9.98 -5.08
CA TRP A 116 3.02 10.99 -4.63
C TRP A 116 4.05 10.43 -3.65
N LYS A 117 3.58 9.65 -2.66
CA LYS A 117 4.48 9.04 -1.66
C LYS A 117 5.52 8.14 -2.31
N LEU A 118 5.16 7.47 -3.40
CA LEU A 118 6.08 6.62 -4.15
C LEU A 118 7.13 7.42 -4.93
N ASP A 119 6.75 8.57 -5.51
CA ASP A 119 7.68 9.47 -6.21
C ASP A 119 8.73 10.04 -5.25
N ARG A 120 8.32 10.37 -4.04
CA ARG A 120 9.22 10.87 -3.00
C ARG A 120 10.01 9.78 -2.28
N TYR A 121 9.72 8.53 -2.51
CA TYR A 121 10.41 7.40 -1.93
C TYR A 121 11.46 6.84 -2.92
N PRO A 122 12.75 6.74 -2.52
CA PRO A 122 13.31 6.96 -1.20
C PRO A 122 13.85 8.39 -1.02
N GLU A 123 13.28 9.18 -0.13
CA GLU A 123 13.94 10.38 0.36
C GLU A 123 14.98 9.97 1.39
N GLY A 124 16.23 9.82 0.97
CA GLY A 124 17.32 9.37 1.80
C GLY A 124 18.00 8.10 1.27
N ASN A 125 18.98 7.59 2.02
CA ASN A 125 19.82 6.47 1.58
C ASN A 125 19.23 5.08 1.87
N ASP A 126 18.13 4.99 2.63
CA ASP A 126 17.59 3.74 3.14
C ASP A 126 16.21 3.43 2.57
N MET A 127 16.12 2.43 1.70
CA MET A 127 14.85 1.89 1.21
C MET A 127 14.47 0.66 2.01
N PHE A 128 13.18 0.56 2.40
CA PHE A 128 12.64 -0.58 3.11
C PHE A 128 11.53 -1.25 2.31
N TYR A 129 11.45 -2.57 2.39
CA TYR A 129 10.39 -3.36 1.79
C TYR A 129 9.67 -4.19 2.86
N PHE A 130 8.36 -4.06 2.92
CA PHE A 130 7.51 -4.85 3.80
C PHE A 130 6.91 -6.03 3.03
N ALA A 131 7.38 -7.23 3.34
CA ALA A 131 6.89 -8.48 2.80
C ALA A 131 5.85 -9.10 3.75
N TYR A 132 4.65 -9.37 3.23
CA TYR A 132 3.55 -10.00 3.97
C TYR A 132 3.08 -11.33 3.34
N GLY A 133 3.62 -11.67 2.17
CA GLY A 133 3.30 -12.87 1.39
C GLY A 133 4.49 -13.83 1.29
N SER A 134 4.62 -14.52 0.16
CA SER A 134 5.68 -15.51 -0.06
C SER A 134 7.10 -14.93 -0.10
N CYS A 135 7.27 -13.63 -0.24
CA CYS A 135 8.57 -12.96 -0.13
C CYS A 135 9.15 -12.92 1.31
N MET A 136 8.39 -13.34 2.32
CA MET A 136 8.92 -13.59 3.66
C MET A 136 9.81 -14.85 3.72
N ASP A 137 9.67 -15.75 2.77
CA ASP A 137 10.30 -17.07 2.81
C ASP A 137 11.67 -17.10 2.14
N LEU A 138 12.72 -17.20 2.95
CA LEU A 138 14.11 -17.26 2.47
C LEU A 138 14.39 -18.46 1.54
N GLU A 139 13.72 -19.60 1.74
CA GLU A 139 13.86 -20.74 0.83
C GLU A 139 13.31 -20.42 -0.55
N ARG A 140 12.19 -19.70 -0.60
CA ARG A 140 11.60 -19.19 -1.84
C ARG A 140 12.53 -18.20 -2.55
N ILE A 141 13.13 -17.29 -1.78
CA ILE A 141 14.08 -16.27 -2.28
C ILE A 141 15.33 -16.98 -2.87
N ARG A 142 15.90 -17.96 -2.17
CA ARG A 142 17.02 -18.77 -2.67
C ARG A 142 16.70 -19.52 -3.95
N LYS A 143 15.52 -20.14 -4.02
CA LYS A 143 15.08 -20.84 -5.24
C LYS A 143 14.96 -19.91 -6.45
N ALA A 144 14.70 -18.64 -6.22
CA ALA A 144 14.71 -17.62 -7.26
C ALA A 144 16.13 -17.12 -7.60
N GLY A 145 17.16 -17.47 -6.83
CA GLY A 145 18.54 -17.05 -7.04
C GLY A 145 18.79 -15.57 -6.71
N VAL A 146 17.98 -14.98 -5.82
CA VAL A 146 18.02 -13.54 -5.51
C VAL A 146 18.24 -13.26 -4.02
N GLU A 147 18.79 -14.21 -3.27
CA GLU A 147 19.03 -14.03 -1.84
C GLU A 147 19.90 -12.82 -1.51
N ALA A 148 20.88 -12.51 -2.35
CA ALA A 148 21.75 -11.33 -2.16
C ALA A 148 21.00 -10.00 -2.16
N LEU A 149 19.79 -9.95 -2.73
CA LEU A 149 18.95 -8.75 -2.73
C LEU A 149 18.17 -8.56 -1.42
N PHE A 150 18.08 -9.60 -0.55
CA PHE A 150 17.26 -9.64 0.65
C PHE A 150 18.03 -10.10 1.90
N GLU A 151 19.35 -9.88 1.92
CA GLU A 151 20.20 -10.26 3.06
C GLU A 151 20.01 -9.35 4.27
N ASP A 152 19.71 -8.08 4.05
CA ASP A 152 19.56 -7.08 5.11
C ASP A 152 18.13 -7.12 5.70
N VAL A 153 17.93 -8.07 6.64
CA VAL A 153 16.66 -8.26 7.35
C VAL A 153 16.63 -7.37 8.58
N VAL A 154 15.75 -6.37 8.60
CA VAL A 154 15.51 -5.53 9.79
C VAL A 154 14.81 -6.34 10.88
N GLY A 155 13.83 -7.18 10.50
CA GLY A 155 13.11 -8.04 11.43
C GLY A 155 11.63 -8.17 11.14
N GLY A 156 10.88 -8.67 12.12
CA GLY A 156 9.43 -8.68 12.05
C GLY A 156 8.84 -7.27 12.14
N ALA A 157 7.80 -7.02 11.36
CA ALA A 157 7.09 -5.74 11.36
C ALA A 157 5.58 -5.94 11.31
N SER A 158 4.83 -4.95 11.79
CA SER A 158 3.37 -4.92 11.76
C SER A 158 2.84 -3.71 11.01
N LEU A 159 1.87 -3.94 10.14
CA LEU A 159 1.09 -2.95 9.43
C LEU A 159 -0.31 -2.90 10.06
N ALA A 160 -0.61 -1.82 10.78
CA ALA A 160 -1.91 -1.62 11.41
C ALA A 160 -2.97 -1.21 10.37
N HIS A 161 -4.23 -1.51 10.68
CA HIS A 161 -5.39 -1.14 9.87
C HIS A 161 -5.44 -1.81 8.50
N PHE A 162 -4.84 -3.00 8.37
CA PHE A 162 -4.91 -3.83 7.18
C PHE A 162 -5.20 -5.28 7.56
N ARG A 163 -5.86 -6.01 6.65
CA ARG A 163 -6.05 -7.46 6.71
C ARG A 163 -5.43 -8.17 5.53
N LEU A 164 -4.97 -9.39 5.76
CA LEU A 164 -4.47 -10.27 4.71
C LEU A 164 -5.65 -10.85 3.90
N ARG A 165 -5.55 -10.79 2.59
CA ARG A 165 -6.52 -11.30 1.61
C ARG A 165 -5.82 -12.23 0.61
N PHE A 166 -6.62 -12.95 -0.17
CA PHE A 166 -6.17 -13.75 -1.32
C PHE A 166 -6.92 -13.35 -2.59
N SER A 167 -6.92 -12.06 -2.87
CA SER A 167 -7.77 -11.40 -3.87
C SER A 167 -7.19 -11.42 -5.30
N HIS A 168 -5.91 -11.75 -5.50
CA HIS A 168 -5.32 -11.94 -6.82
C HIS A 168 -5.44 -13.40 -7.26
N HIS A 169 -6.19 -13.63 -8.35
CA HIS A 169 -6.44 -14.98 -8.84
C HIS A 169 -5.47 -15.38 -9.94
N VAL A 170 -4.81 -16.51 -9.74
CA VAL A 170 -4.04 -17.20 -10.78
C VAL A 170 -4.63 -18.59 -11.02
N HIS A 171 -4.06 -19.34 -11.98
CA HIS A 171 -4.62 -20.62 -12.43
C HIS A 171 -4.80 -21.66 -11.30
N ASP A 172 -3.91 -21.68 -10.31
CA ASP A 172 -3.87 -22.67 -9.22
C ASP A 172 -4.42 -22.17 -7.87
N GLY A 173 -4.87 -20.91 -7.76
CA GLY A 173 -5.45 -20.38 -6.51
C GLY A 173 -5.30 -18.89 -6.32
N GLY A 174 -5.55 -18.44 -5.09
CA GLY A 174 -5.38 -17.05 -4.69
C GLY A 174 -3.91 -16.70 -4.36
N ARG A 175 -3.56 -15.44 -4.53
CA ARG A 175 -2.30 -14.84 -4.08
C ARG A 175 -2.59 -13.75 -3.07
N ALA A 176 -1.64 -13.56 -2.16
CA ALA A 176 -1.75 -12.62 -1.06
C ALA A 176 -1.91 -11.19 -1.54
N ASP A 177 -2.75 -10.47 -0.85
CA ASP A 177 -3.03 -9.05 -0.96
C ASP A 177 -3.25 -8.49 0.43
N ILE A 178 -3.20 -7.18 0.58
CA ILE A 178 -3.62 -6.48 1.79
C ILE A 178 -4.72 -5.49 1.45
N GLU A 179 -5.66 -5.35 2.36
CA GLU A 179 -6.83 -4.48 2.24
C GLU A 179 -7.01 -3.71 3.54
N GLU A 180 -7.39 -2.43 3.46
CA GLU A 180 -7.64 -1.64 4.66
C GLU A 180 -8.76 -2.26 5.52
N ASP A 181 -8.50 -2.38 6.82
CA ASP A 181 -9.44 -2.86 7.82
C ASP A 181 -9.04 -2.31 9.19
N HIS A 182 -9.79 -1.35 9.69
CA HIS A 182 -9.47 -0.62 10.94
C HIS A 182 -9.30 -1.50 12.17
N LEU A 183 -9.83 -2.73 12.17
CA LEU A 183 -9.80 -3.65 13.31
C LEU A 183 -8.67 -4.69 13.21
N SER A 184 -7.98 -4.74 12.08
CA SER A 184 -6.99 -5.77 11.78
C SER A 184 -5.57 -5.21 11.73
N SER A 185 -4.61 -6.13 11.74
CA SER A 185 -3.21 -5.85 11.44
C SER A 185 -2.59 -7.02 10.68
N VAL A 186 -1.65 -6.70 9.79
CA VAL A 186 -0.85 -7.68 9.06
C VAL A 186 0.56 -7.65 9.61
N GLU A 187 1.10 -8.80 9.99
CA GLU A 187 2.51 -8.91 10.35
C GLU A 187 3.30 -9.57 9.23
N GLY A 188 4.56 -9.16 9.09
CA GLY A 188 5.44 -9.62 8.02
C GLY A 188 6.90 -9.37 8.33
N VAL A 189 7.71 -9.34 7.29
CA VAL A 189 9.16 -9.12 7.38
C VAL A 189 9.53 -7.80 6.74
N LEU A 190 10.31 -7.00 7.45
CA LEU A 190 10.87 -5.75 6.94
C LEU A 190 12.32 -6.00 6.49
N TYR A 191 12.58 -5.69 5.23
CA TYR A 191 13.92 -5.73 4.63
C TYR A 191 14.39 -4.31 4.36
N LYS A 192 15.68 -4.06 4.54
CA LYS A 192 16.37 -2.94 3.91
C LYS A 192 16.77 -3.40 2.51
N VAL A 193 16.41 -2.64 1.49
CA VAL A 193 16.58 -3.05 0.09
C VAL A 193 17.35 -2.01 -0.72
N THR A 194 17.82 -2.42 -1.88
CA THR A 194 18.54 -1.58 -2.84
C THR A 194 17.73 -1.43 -4.12
N PRO A 195 18.04 -0.47 -5.01
CA PRO A 195 17.33 -0.33 -6.29
C PRO A 195 17.21 -1.64 -7.09
N PRO A 196 18.26 -2.48 -7.24
CA PRO A 196 18.12 -3.77 -7.91
C PRO A 196 17.09 -4.73 -7.28
N ALA A 197 16.91 -4.65 -5.94
CA ALA A 197 15.87 -5.43 -5.27
C ALA A 197 14.47 -4.90 -5.61
N VAL A 198 14.32 -3.58 -5.69
CA VAL A 198 13.06 -2.94 -6.11
C VAL A 198 12.72 -3.33 -7.54
N ASP A 199 13.66 -3.28 -8.48
CA ASP A 199 13.47 -3.70 -9.87
C ASP A 199 12.99 -5.15 -9.96
N TYR A 200 13.66 -6.06 -9.22
CA TYR A 200 13.22 -7.45 -9.12
C TYR A 200 11.80 -7.60 -8.57
N LEU A 201 11.43 -6.82 -7.54
CA LEU A 201 10.09 -6.86 -6.98
C LEU A 201 9.03 -6.36 -7.95
N TYR A 202 9.32 -5.31 -8.73
CA TYR A 202 8.40 -4.79 -9.75
C TYR A 202 8.09 -5.85 -10.81
N ASP A 203 9.11 -6.53 -11.33
CA ASP A 203 8.92 -7.63 -12.29
C ASP A 203 8.15 -8.79 -11.65
N ARG A 204 8.53 -9.18 -10.43
CA ARG A 204 7.94 -10.30 -9.73
C ARG A 204 6.45 -10.12 -9.40
N GLU A 205 6.08 -8.92 -8.98
CA GLU A 205 4.70 -8.60 -8.60
C GLU A 205 3.84 -8.21 -9.82
N GLY A 206 4.44 -8.21 -11.02
CA GLY A 206 3.73 -7.89 -12.25
C GLY A 206 3.20 -6.46 -12.26
N VAL A 207 4.03 -5.50 -11.82
CA VAL A 207 3.64 -4.09 -11.78
C VAL A 207 3.38 -3.58 -13.19
N TYR A 208 4.25 -3.94 -14.13
CA TYR A 208 4.14 -3.52 -15.52
C TYR A 208 2.98 -4.20 -16.27
N GLU A 209 2.55 -5.37 -15.80
CA GLU A 209 1.38 -6.11 -16.30
C GLU A 209 0.07 -5.65 -15.64
N GLY A 210 0.14 -4.76 -14.64
CA GLY A 210 -1.03 -4.25 -13.94
C GLY A 210 -1.67 -5.25 -12.98
N HIS A 211 -0.89 -6.18 -12.42
CA HIS A 211 -1.36 -7.12 -11.40
C HIS A 211 -1.38 -6.48 -10.01
N TYR A 212 -0.22 -6.00 -9.57
CA TYR A 212 -0.05 -5.27 -8.33
C TYR A 212 0.44 -3.85 -8.62
N ARG A 213 0.16 -2.95 -7.70
CA ARG A 213 0.75 -1.62 -7.66
C ARG A 213 1.71 -1.49 -6.48
N PRO A 214 2.82 -0.77 -6.64
CA PRO A 214 3.63 -0.36 -5.51
C PRO A 214 2.88 0.66 -4.65
N THR A 215 3.07 0.59 -3.34
CA THR A 215 2.52 1.55 -2.38
C THR A 215 3.47 1.71 -1.20
N ILE A 216 3.43 2.89 -0.58
CA ILE A 216 4.20 3.17 0.63
C ILE A 216 3.26 3.07 1.83
N VAL A 217 3.69 2.31 2.82
CA VAL A 217 2.96 2.08 4.06
C VAL A 217 3.83 2.38 5.28
N GLU A 218 3.19 2.74 6.38
CA GLU A 218 3.86 2.88 7.68
C GLU A 218 3.80 1.55 8.43
N VAL A 219 4.97 0.97 8.71
CA VAL A 219 5.06 -0.27 9.49
C VAL A 219 5.84 -0.04 10.79
N MET A 220 5.45 -0.75 11.83
CA MET A 220 6.13 -0.74 13.13
C MET A 220 7.05 -1.95 13.22
N SER A 221 8.34 -1.72 13.46
CA SER A 221 9.33 -2.77 13.74
C SER A 221 10.21 -2.35 14.90
N GLN A 222 10.39 -3.22 15.91
CA GLN A 222 11.26 -2.99 17.06
C GLN A 222 11.02 -1.63 17.76
N GLY A 223 9.74 -1.21 17.85
CA GLY A 223 9.34 0.05 18.50
C GLY A 223 9.62 1.31 17.67
N ARG A 224 9.96 1.18 16.39
CA ARG A 224 10.16 2.29 15.45
C ARG A 224 9.22 2.19 14.26
N THR A 225 8.80 3.33 13.76
CA THR A 225 8.01 3.44 12.53
C THR A 225 8.94 3.57 11.34
N TYR A 226 8.62 2.83 10.27
CA TYR A 226 9.32 2.86 9.00
C TYR A 226 8.33 3.11 7.87
N LEU A 227 8.69 3.97 6.93
CA LEU A 227 8.04 4.00 5.63
C LEU A 227 8.61 2.86 4.79
N ALA A 228 7.77 2.01 4.26
CA ALA A 228 8.19 0.83 3.52
C ALA A 228 7.39 0.67 2.23
N LEU A 229 8.10 0.31 1.15
CA LEU A 229 7.50 -0.16 -0.08
C LEU A 229 6.77 -1.48 0.20
N THR A 230 5.58 -1.62 -0.32
CA THR A 230 4.87 -2.89 -0.43
C THR A 230 4.03 -2.92 -1.70
N PHE A 231 3.31 -3.99 -1.96
CA PHE A 231 2.52 -4.15 -3.18
C PHE A 231 1.10 -4.56 -2.84
N THR A 232 0.11 -3.96 -3.50
CA THR A 232 -1.31 -4.28 -3.34
C THR A 232 -1.94 -4.58 -4.69
N VAL A 233 -2.91 -5.48 -4.70
CA VAL A 233 -3.62 -5.88 -5.93
C VAL A 233 -4.42 -4.70 -6.48
N ILE A 234 -4.29 -4.43 -7.78
CA ILE A 234 -5.02 -3.35 -8.46
C ILE A 234 -6.50 -3.70 -8.58
N ASN A 235 -6.79 -4.90 -9.10
CA ASN A 235 -8.15 -5.38 -9.34
C ASN A 235 -8.48 -6.50 -8.35
N LYS A 236 -8.79 -6.11 -7.11
CA LYS A 236 -9.15 -7.04 -6.03
C LYS A 236 -10.42 -7.80 -6.38
N ARG A 237 -10.42 -9.09 -6.10
CA ARG A 237 -11.56 -10.01 -6.27
C ARG A 237 -11.96 -10.59 -4.92
N GLU A 238 -13.02 -11.39 -4.91
CA GLU A 238 -13.32 -12.23 -3.76
C GLU A 238 -12.17 -13.19 -3.48
N ASP A 239 -11.99 -13.52 -2.20
CA ASP A 239 -10.89 -14.38 -1.80
C ASP A 239 -10.98 -15.78 -2.43
N LYS A 240 -9.86 -16.30 -2.87
CA LYS A 240 -9.71 -17.67 -3.38
C LYS A 240 -8.69 -18.41 -2.56
N VAL A 241 -8.99 -19.67 -2.22
CA VAL A 241 -8.08 -20.52 -1.45
C VAL A 241 -6.70 -20.55 -2.10
N PRO A 242 -5.63 -20.21 -1.35
CA PRO A 242 -4.27 -20.32 -1.87
C PRO A 242 -3.84 -21.77 -2.02
N PRO A 243 -2.99 -22.11 -3.00
CA PRO A 243 -2.49 -23.47 -3.13
C PRO A 243 -1.50 -23.81 -1.99
N PHE A 244 -1.36 -25.09 -1.68
CA PHE A 244 -0.54 -25.58 -0.56
C PHE A 244 0.90 -25.04 -0.58
N HIS A 245 1.58 -25.08 -1.72
CA HIS A 245 2.96 -24.59 -1.80
C HIS A 245 3.08 -23.11 -1.43
N TYR A 246 2.11 -22.29 -1.83
CA TYR A 246 2.10 -20.84 -1.56
C TYR A 246 1.75 -20.54 -0.10
N ALA A 247 0.73 -21.21 0.47
CA ALA A 247 0.38 -21.12 1.88
C ALA A 247 1.56 -21.56 2.78
N LYS A 248 2.26 -22.64 2.38
CA LYS A 248 3.47 -23.13 3.02
C LYS A 248 4.58 -22.08 3.04
N GLU A 249 4.84 -21.41 1.91
CA GLU A 249 5.84 -20.32 1.81
C GLU A 249 5.50 -19.17 2.76
N ILE A 250 4.24 -18.73 2.79
CA ILE A 250 3.80 -17.67 3.69
C ILE A 250 4.03 -18.07 5.15
N TYR A 251 3.54 -19.24 5.57
CA TYR A 251 3.63 -19.68 6.96
C TYR A 251 5.09 -19.87 7.39
N ARG A 252 5.91 -20.55 6.58
CA ARG A 252 7.33 -20.79 6.85
C ARG A 252 8.11 -19.49 6.96
N GLY A 253 7.87 -18.55 6.04
CA GLY A 253 8.55 -17.25 6.03
C GLY A 253 8.14 -16.35 7.19
N ALA A 254 6.85 -16.36 7.56
CA ALA A 254 6.35 -15.61 8.71
C ALA A 254 6.88 -16.14 10.04
N PHE A 255 7.02 -17.46 10.18
CA PHE A 255 7.23 -18.17 11.45
C PHE A 255 8.35 -17.59 12.34
N PRO A 256 9.54 -17.20 11.83
CA PRO A 256 10.62 -16.65 12.66
C PRO A 256 10.39 -15.20 13.14
N TYR A 257 9.51 -14.46 12.47
CA TYR A 257 9.45 -13.00 12.58
C TYR A 257 8.17 -12.45 13.19
N VAL A 258 7.05 -13.16 13.03
CA VAL A 258 5.75 -12.67 13.48
C VAL A 258 5.44 -13.10 14.92
N SER A 259 4.53 -12.38 15.56
CA SER A 259 4.07 -12.68 16.92
C SER A 259 3.38 -14.05 17.00
N THR A 260 3.34 -14.62 18.21
CA THR A 260 2.57 -15.86 18.47
C THR A 260 1.09 -15.68 18.13
N ARG A 261 0.53 -14.50 18.40
CA ARG A 261 -0.86 -14.18 18.04
C ARG A 261 -1.07 -14.29 16.54
N TYR A 262 -0.20 -13.70 15.73
CA TYR A 262 -0.34 -13.71 14.28
C TYR A 262 -0.08 -15.10 13.68
N LYS A 263 0.82 -15.89 14.26
CA LYS A 263 0.98 -17.32 13.89
C LYS A 263 -0.33 -18.09 14.06
N ASN A 264 -1.00 -17.92 15.19
CA ASN A 264 -2.30 -18.54 15.42
C ASN A 264 -3.35 -18.08 14.41
N GLN A 265 -3.37 -16.79 14.06
CA GLN A 265 -4.25 -16.26 13.02
C GLN A 265 -3.96 -16.90 11.66
N LEU A 266 -2.69 -17.07 11.28
CA LEU A 266 -2.32 -17.77 10.04
C LEU A 266 -2.70 -19.26 10.08
N GLN A 267 -2.62 -19.92 11.24
CA GLN A 267 -3.08 -21.30 11.41
C GLN A 267 -4.58 -21.41 11.17
N GLU A 268 -5.39 -20.56 11.83
CA GLU A 268 -6.84 -20.50 11.62
C GLU A 268 -7.18 -20.16 10.16
N LEU A 269 -6.45 -19.21 9.56
CA LEU A 269 -6.64 -18.78 8.19
C LEU A 269 -6.48 -19.96 7.21
N PHE A 270 -5.42 -20.76 7.34
CA PHE A 270 -5.11 -21.85 6.40
C PHE A 270 -5.75 -23.19 6.76
N THR A 271 -6.38 -23.31 7.93
CA THR A 271 -7.04 -24.57 8.34
C THR A 271 -8.55 -24.45 8.46
N ILE A 272 -9.08 -23.25 8.69
CA ILE A 272 -10.51 -23.00 8.92
C ILE A 272 -11.09 -22.10 7.83
N SER A 273 -10.56 -20.88 7.67
CA SER A 273 -11.11 -19.89 6.73
C SER A 273 -10.86 -20.28 5.27
N PHE A 274 -9.64 -20.69 4.97
CA PHE A 274 -9.21 -21.19 3.67
C PHE A 274 -8.57 -22.58 3.88
N PRO A 275 -9.35 -23.66 4.03
CA PRO A 275 -8.83 -24.96 4.39
C PRO A 275 -7.92 -25.52 3.28
N VAL A 276 -6.62 -25.30 3.44
CA VAL A 276 -5.58 -25.76 2.52
C VAL A 276 -5.16 -27.18 2.92
N GLN A 277 -5.41 -28.12 2.04
CA GLN A 277 -5.09 -29.55 2.28
C GLN A 277 -3.60 -29.73 2.60
N GLY A 278 -3.28 -30.41 3.70
CA GLY A 278 -1.90 -30.69 4.13
C GLY A 278 -1.28 -29.62 5.06
N MET A 279 -1.88 -28.43 5.19
CA MET A 279 -1.30 -27.37 6.01
C MET A 279 -1.26 -27.71 7.50
N SER A 280 -2.30 -28.34 8.06
CA SER A 280 -2.29 -28.75 9.49
C SER A 280 -1.15 -29.70 9.83
N THR A 281 -0.82 -30.64 8.95
CA THR A 281 0.32 -31.56 9.13
C THR A 281 1.63 -30.82 9.05
N TYR A 282 1.79 -30.01 8.00
CA TYR A 282 3.00 -29.22 7.78
C TYR A 282 3.33 -28.26 8.95
N MET A 283 2.32 -27.58 9.48
CA MET A 283 2.49 -26.65 10.61
C MET A 283 3.00 -27.38 11.87
N LYS A 284 2.42 -28.53 12.21
CA LYS A 284 2.88 -29.34 13.33
C LYS A 284 4.32 -29.82 13.16
N GLU A 285 4.68 -30.27 11.95
CA GLU A 285 6.06 -30.67 11.65
C GLU A 285 7.04 -29.50 11.80
N LEU A 286 6.69 -28.33 11.30
CA LEU A 286 7.54 -27.13 11.40
C LEU A 286 7.77 -26.71 12.85
N GLU A 287 6.74 -26.82 13.72
CA GLU A 287 6.82 -26.48 15.15
C GLU A 287 7.68 -27.48 15.94
N LEU A 288 7.68 -28.77 15.54
CA LEU A 288 8.48 -29.80 16.22
C LEU A 288 9.99 -29.72 15.87
N HIS A 289 10.35 -29.11 14.78
CA HIS A 289 11.74 -29.01 14.29
C HIS A 289 12.42 -27.68 14.60
N ARG A 290 11.79 -26.81 15.38
CA ARG A 290 12.31 -25.52 15.84
C ARG A 290 12.17 -25.34 17.35
#